data_f6db3965ba299e711c44e7e584281989
#
_entry.id   f6db3965ba299e711c44e7e584281989
#
_cell.length_a   1.000
_cell.length_b   1.000
_cell.length_c   1.000
_cell.angle_alpha   90.00
_cell.angle_beta   90.00
_cell.angle_gamma   90.00
#
_symmetry.space_group_name_H-M   'P 1'
#
loop_
_entity.id
_entity.type
_entity.pdbx_description
1 polymer ?
#
loop_
_entity_poly.entity_id
_entity_poly.type
_entity_poly.pdbx_seq_one_letter_code
_entity_poly.pdbx_strand_id
1 'polypeptide(L)'
;AFADRIGDRTWQTVMTEEGLLAVRKLLRKTATKNTAVSCHWLRSRSRSDLVWIVGNRQQFDAQGRVAVNHTEKSFQNSAWENNWYYLPLIKALAALAALLHDWGKANAVFQAKLTQPNKLGDPLRHEWVSCLLLQALVTQASADTAQDASWLQCLETWQWNEQGLQAALTAQAQGKSKLNALPPAAQLLAWLIVSHHRLPDLKPVQGAAKHQGYAQLQCADLNALFKRLTQEWGYHNLEEGKPQARFPQCFAFEQGLLSTSEPWK
;
A
#
# COMPACT_ATOMS: atom_id res chain seq x y z
N ALA A 1 3.25 36.42 10.10
CA ALA A 1 2.73 35.05 10.26
C ALA A 1 1.92 35.00 11.56
N PHE A 2 0.81 34.31 11.52
CA PHE A 2 -0.05 34.10 12.67
C PHE A 2 0.03 32.62 13.06
N ALA A 3 -0.09 32.32 14.37
CA ALA A 3 -0.29 30.97 14.81
C ALA A 3 -1.79 30.64 14.72
N ASP A 4 -2.12 29.58 14.03
CA ASP A 4 -3.49 29.13 13.88
C ASP A 4 -3.92 28.33 15.12
N ARG A 5 -5.12 28.59 15.62
CA ARG A 5 -5.69 27.81 16.70
C ARG A 5 -6.24 26.49 16.13
N ILE A 6 -5.67 25.37 16.54
CA ILE A 6 -6.03 24.03 16.05
C ILE A 6 -6.84 23.22 17.08
N GLY A 7 -6.96 23.68 18.29
CA GLY A 7 -7.67 23.00 19.38
C GLY A 7 -7.87 23.89 20.60
N ASP A 8 -8.34 23.30 21.72
CA ASP A 8 -8.44 24.04 22.96
C ASP A 8 -7.05 24.41 23.46
N ARG A 9 -6.79 25.72 23.58
CA ARG A 9 -5.50 26.29 24.01
C ARG A 9 -4.29 25.69 23.28
N THR A 10 -4.48 25.30 22.01
CA THR A 10 -3.46 24.72 21.16
C THR A 10 -3.33 25.50 19.88
N TRP A 11 -2.10 25.90 19.54
CA TRP A 11 -1.76 26.71 18.37
C TRP A 11 -0.69 26.02 17.54
N GLN A 12 -0.77 26.22 16.25
CA GLN A 12 0.18 25.69 15.27
C GLN A 12 0.68 26.79 14.36
N THR A 13 1.94 26.73 13.97
CA THR A 13 2.52 27.57 12.93
C THR A 13 3.64 26.82 12.21
N VAL A 14 3.88 27.18 10.94
CA VAL A 14 4.95 26.58 10.14
C VAL A 14 6.30 27.04 10.71
N MET A 15 7.30 26.15 10.68
CA MET A 15 8.67 26.44 11.14
C MET A 15 9.38 27.32 10.10
N THR A 16 9.14 28.62 10.20
CA THR A 16 9.82 29.70 9.49
C THR A 16 10.30 30.72 10.49
N GLU A 17 11.06 31.73 10.07
CA GLU A 17 11.48 32.82 10.93
C GLU A 17 10.26 33.58 11.50
N GLU A 18 9.28 33.88 10.65
CA GLU A 18 8.03 34.52 11.07
C GLU A 18 7.24 33.61 12.03
N GLY A 19 7.22 32.29 11.77
CA GLY A 19 6.60 31.32 12.66
C GLY A 19 7.28 31.28 14.03
N LEU A 20 8.59 31.35 14.09
CA LEU A 20 9.35 31.45 15.35
C LEU A 20 9.01 32.73 16.12
N LEU A 21 8.92 33.86 15.43
CA LEU A 21 8.50 35.12 16.03
C LEU A 21 7.06 35.06 16.55
N ALA A 22 6.16 34.41 15.84
CA ALA A 22 4.78 34.15 16.29
C ALA A 22 4.74 33.29 17.56
N VAL A 23 5.50 32.19 17.61
CA VAL A 23 5.65 31.33 18.80
C VAL A 23 6.21 32.14 19.97
N ARG A 24 7.28 32.91 19.75
CA ARG A 24 7.88 33.78 20.80
C ARG A 24 6.85 34.75 21.37
N LYS A 25 6.09 35.44 20.49
CA LYS A 25 5.04 36.38 20.89
C LYS A 25 3.94 35.67 21.70
N LEU A 26 3.50 34.48 21.24
CA LEU A 26 2.49 33.66 21.94
C LEU A 26 2.97 33.26 23.34
N LEU A 27 4.18 32.70 23.43
CA LEU A 27 4.77 32.27 24.70
C LEU A 27 4.95 33.41 25.70
N ARG A 28 5.43 34.57 25.25
CA ARG A 28 5.56 35.75 26.11
C ARG A 28 4.24 36.21 26.72
N LYS A 29 3.15 36.00 25.97
CA LYS A 29 1.82 36.46 26.39
C LYS A 29 1.05 35.41 27.21
N THR A 30 1.24 34.12 26.94
CA THR A 30 0.35 33.08 27.44
C THR A 30 1.06 31.90 28.12
N ALA A 31 2.40 31.87 28.15
CA ALA A 31 3.12 30.77 28.74
C ALA A 31 2.90 30.67 30.25
N THR A 32 2.66 29.44 30.69
CA THR A 32 2.58 29.03 32.08
C THR A 32 3.51 27.85 32.34
N LYS A 33 3.66 27.41 33.58
CA LYS A 33 4.42 26.19 33.91
C LYS A 33 3.92 24.92 33.22
N ASN A 34 2.68 24.95 32.73
CA ASN A 34 2.06 23.84 32.00
C ASN A 34 2.10 24.01 30.48
N THR A 35 2.74 25.04 29.96
CA THR A 35 2.90 25.23 28.50
C THR A 35 4.02 24.35 27.98
N ALA A 36 3.75 23.64 26.89
CA ALA A 36 4.72 22.84 26.15
C ALA A 36 4.75 23.25 24.70
N VAL A 37 5.88 23.01 24.07
CA VAL A 37 6.11 23.23 22.64
C VAL A 37 6.68 21.96 22.05
N SER A 38 6.14 21.52 20.92
CA SER A 38 6.69 20.41 20.15
C SER A 38 6.87 20.82 18.69
N CYS A 39 7.60 19.98 17.97
CA CYS A 39 7.86 20.17 16.57
C CYS A 39 7.54 18.88 15.81
N HIS A 40 6.71 18.97 14.78
CA HIS A 40 6.25 17.83 14.02
C HIS A 40 6.27 18.06 12.53
N TRP A 41 6.52 16.98 11.79
CA TRP A 41 6.29 16.93 10.37
C TRP A 41 4.82 16.67 10.07
N LEU A 42 4.15 17.63 9.45
CA LEU A 42 2.85 17.43 8.81
C LEU A 42 3.09 16.99 7.37
N ARG A 43 2.71 15.77 7.07
CA ARG A 43 2.84 15.20 5.72
C ARG A 43 1.45 15.05 5.10
N SER A 44 1.27 15.64 3.94
CA SER A 44 0.13 15.40 3.06
C SER A 44 0.62 14.81 1.73
N ARG A 45 -0.30 14.44 0.84
CA ARG A 45 0.07 13.86 -0.47
C ARG A 45 0.95 14.77 -1.31
N SER A 46 0.84 16.09 -1.16
CA SER A 46 1.52 17.08 -1.99
C SER A 46 2.48 17.99 -1.21
N ARG A 47 2.47 17.92 0.12
CA ARG A 47 3.21 18.88 0.95
C ARG A 47 3.73 18.23 2.23
N SER A 48 4.92 18.64 2.63
CA SER A 48 5.53 18.22 3.89
C SER A 48 6.03 19.50 4.60
N ASP A 49 5.39 19.87 5.68
CA ASP A 49 5.74 21.05 6.47
C ASP A 49 6.22 20.65 7.85
N LEU A 50 7.27 21.27 8.32
CA LEU A 50 7.66 21.20 9.72
C LEU A 50 6.92 22.30 10.47
N VAL A 51 6.24 21.95 11.55
CA VAL A 51 5.39 22.88 12.30
C VAL A 51 5.72 22.91 13.78
N TRP A 52 5.58 24.10 14.37
CA TRP A 52 5.53 24.27 15.81
C TRP A 52 4.12 24.03 16.31
N ILE A 53 3.99 23.28 17.41
CA ILE A 53 2.74 23.13 18.15
C ILE A 53 2.99 23.64 19.58
N VAL A 54 2.16 24.58 20.02
CA VAL A 54 2.21 25.16 21.35
C VAL A 54 0.89 24.86 22.05
N GLY A 55 0.95 24.25 23.23
CA GLY A 55 -0.26 23.87 23.95
C GLY A 55 -0.02 23.55 25.43
N ASN A 56 -1.05 23.01 26.07
CA ASN A 56 -0.93 22.54 27.44
C ASN A 56 -0.15 21.20 27.46
N ARG A 57 0.88 21.10 28.31
CA ARG A 57 1.74 19.93 28.47
C ARG A 57 0.94 18.62 28.66
N GLN A 58 -0.16 18.66 29.38
CA GLN A 58 -0.99 17.47 29.65
C GLN A 58 -1.70 16.93 28.39
N GLN A 59 -1.79 17.71 27.32
CA GLN A 59 -2.39 17.31 26.06
C GLN A 59 -1.41 16.63 25.11
N PHE A 60 -0.10 16.67 25.44
CA PHE A 60 0.92 16.05 24.61
C PHE A 60 1.13 14.60 25.02
N ASP A 61 1.16 13.70 24.04
CA ASP A 61 1.59 12.32 24.25
C ASP A 61 3.12 12.22 24.42
N ALA A 62 3.62 11.01 24.67
CA ALA A 62 5.06 10.76 24.84
C ALA A 62 5.90 11.13 23.61
N GLN A 63 5.28 11.19 22.42
CA GLN A 63 5.90 11.62 21.16
C GLN A 63 5.74 13.11 20.88
N GLY A 64 5.13 13.87 21.81
CA GLY A 64 4.90 15.31 21.67
C GLY A 64 3.76 15.67 20.71
N ARG A 65 2.84 14.75 20.39
CA ARG A 65 1.66 15.00 19.57
C ARG A 65 0.49 15.43 20.42
N VAL A 66 -0.41 16.23 19.87
CA VAL A 66 -1.62 16.72 20.54
C VAL A 66 -2.84 16.31 19.75
N ALA A 67 -3.81 15.72 20.43
CA ALA A 67 -5.14 15.54 19.86
C ALA A 67 -5.83 16.89 19.72
N VAL A 68 -6.11 17.31 18.49
CA VAL A 68 -6.73 18.62 18.20
C VAL A 68 -8.25 18.55 18.16
N ASN A 69 -8.79 17.38 17.88
CA ASN A 69 -10.22 17.10 17.90
C ASN A 69 -10.47 15.90 18.81
N HIS A 70 -11.43 16.03 19.70
CA HIS A 70 -11.91 14.92 20.52
C HIS A 70 -13.44 14.90 20.48
N THR A 71 -14.01 13.73 20.74
CA THR A 71 -15.43 13.55 20.87
C THR A 71 -15.70 12.71 22.10
N GLU A 72 -16.75 13.03 22.80
CA GLU A 72 -17.26 12.23 23.92
C GLU A 72 -18.08 11.03 23.43
N LYS A 73 -18.40 10.99 22.14
CA LYS A 73 -19.09 9.84 21.55
C LYS A 73 -18.14 8.64 21.51
N SER A 74 -18.58 7.53 22.07
CA SER A 74 -17.88 6.27 21.89
C SER A 74 -17.93 5.88 20.42
N PHE A 75 -16.76 5.79 19.77
CA PHE A 75 -16.64 5.26 18.42
C PHE A 75 -16.65 3.74 18.40
N GLN A 76 -16.36 3.12 19.55
CA GLN A 76 -16.43 1.68 19.70
C GLN A 76 -17.89 1.27 19.90
N ASN A 77 -18.58 1.05 18.81
CA ASN A 77 -19.84 0.34 18.86
C ASN A 77 -19.54 -1.16 18.78
N SER A 78 -19.20 -1.74 19.93
CA SER A 78 -18.80 -3.15 20.03
C SER A 78 -19.85 -4.12 19.46
N ALA A 79 -21.11 -3.73 19.46
CA ALA A 79 -22.18 -4.53 18.85
C ALA A 79 -22.14 -4.50 17.32
N TRP A 80 -21.68 -3.40 16.72
CA TRP A 80 -21.56 -3.29 15.27
C TRP A 80 -20.24 -3.87 14.75
N GLU A 81 -19.16 -3.65 15.46
CA GLU A 81 -17.82 -4.05 15.04
C GLU A 81 -17.55 -5.54 15.24
N ASN A 82 -18.20 -6.18 16.20
CA ASN A 82 -17.97 -7.59 16.53
C ASN A 82 -18.95 -8.57 15.85
N ASN A 83 -20.05 -8.09 15.27
CA ASN A 83 -21.08 -8.95 14.67
C ASN A 83 -21.16 -8.86 13.15
N TRP A 84 -20.15 -8.37 12.47
CA TRP A 84 -20.13 -8.44 11.03
C TRP A 84 -19.92 -9.88 10.56
N TYR A 85 -20.87 -10.40 9.82
CA TYR A 85 -20.79 -11.74 9.27
C TYR A 85 -19.49 -11.99 8.49
N TYR A 86 -19.02 -10.99 7.74
CA TYR A 86 -17.79 -11.08 6.93
C TYR A 86 -16.52 -10.66 7.66
N LEU A 87 -16.58 -10.27 8.94
CA LEU A 87 -15.40 -9.79 9.65
C LEU A 87 -14.22 -10.79 9.68
N PRO A 88 -14.44 -12.11 9.91
CA PRO A 88 -13.36 -13.10 9.84
C PRO A 88 -12.72 -13.16 8.45
N LEU A 89 -13.52 -13.13 7.39
CA LEU A 89 -13.04 -13.12 6.00
C LEU A 89 -12.25 -11.86 5.69
N ILE A 90 -12.73 -10.70 6.09
CA ILE A 90 -12.04 -9.42 5.91
C ILE A 90 -10.69 -9.43 6.61
N LYS A 91 -10.62 -9.92 7.85
CA LYS A 91 -9.37 -10.05 8.61
C LYS A 91 -8.38 -10.98 7.92
N ALA A 92 -8.84 -12.14 7.45
CA ALA A 92 -8.00 -13.11 6.75
C ALA A 92 -7.44 -12.53 5.44
N LEU A 93 -8.29 -11.92 4.62
CA LEU A 93 -7.88 -11.28 3.36
C LEU A 93 -6.91 -10.11 3.62
N ALA A 94 -7.16 -9.29 4.63
CA ALA A 94 -6.29 -8.19 5.00
C ALA A 94 -4.91 -8.69 5.47
N ALA A 95 -4.87 -9.76 6.28
CA ALA A 95 -3.62 -10.36 6.73
C ALA A 95 -2.82 -10.96 5.55
N LEU A 96 -3.46 -11.70 4.67
CA LEU A 96 -2.82 -12.26 3.49
C LEU A 96 -2.35 -11.16 2.53
N ALA A 97 -3.16 -10.14 2.29
CA ALA A 97 -2.77 -9.02 1.46
C ALA A 97 -1.57 -8.28 2.06
N ALA A 98 -1.55 -8.04 3.37
CA ALA A 98 -0.43 -7.42 4.07
C ALA A 98 0.85 -8.27 4.00
N LEU A 99 0.73 -9.60 4.04
CA LEU A 99 1.87 -10.51 3.88
C LEU A 99 2.45 -10.47 2.46
N LEU A 100 1.58 -10.45 1.45
CA LEU A 100 1.98 -10.66 0.05
C LEU A 100 2.24 -9.37 -0.73
N HIS A 101 1.75 -8.19 -0.28
CA HIS A 101 1.74 -6.96 -1.10
C HIS A 101 3.13 -6.51 -1.55
N ASP A 102 4.13 -6.69 -0.72
CA ASP A 102 5.50 -6.25 -0.93
C ASP A 102 6.47 -7.38 -1.38
N TRP A 103 5.98 -8.58 -1.55
CA TRP A 103 6.80 -9.72 -1.95
C TRP A 103 7.57 -9.48 -3.26
N GLY A 104 6.96 -8.77 -4.19
CA GLY A 104 7.62 -8.34 -5.43
C GLY A 104 8.85 -7.45 -5.22
N LYS A 105 9.05 -6.84 -4.05
CA LYS A 105 10.27 -6.06 -3.75
C LYS A 105 11.52 -6.93 -3.59
N ALA A 106 11.36 -8.23 -3.37
CA ALA A 106 12.48 -9.16 -3.27
C ALA A 106 13.18 -9.43 -4.62
N ASN A 107 12.62 -8.97 -5.75
CA ASN A 107 13.25 -9.16 -7.04
C ASN A 107 14.58 -8.38 -7.19
N ALA A 108 15.48 -8.89 -8.04
CA ALA A 108 16.83 -8.35 -8.21
C ALA A 108 16.87 -6.89 -8.66
N VAL A 109 15.91 -6.44 -9.49
CA VAL A 109 15.83 -5.03 -9.93
C VAL A 109 15.54 -4.11 -8.76
N PHE A 110 14.56 -4.48 -7.92
CA PHE A 110 14.20 -3.66 -6.78
C PHE A 110 15.32 -3.64 -5.73
N GLN A 111 15.93 -4.80 -5.44
CA GLN A 111 17.04 -4.90 -4.49
C GLN A 111 18.27 -4.10 -4.95
N ALA A 112 18.60 -4.13 -6.24
CA ALA A 112 19.69 -3.33 -6.79
C ALA A 112 19.44 -1.81 -6.64
N LYS A 113 18.17 -1.35 -6.67
CA LYS A 113 17.83 0.06 -6.41
C LYS A 113 18.11 0.51 -4.99
N LEU A 114 18.01 -0.39 -4.01
CA LEU A 114 18.27 -0.07 -2.61
C LEU A 114 19.75 0.19 -2.35
N THR A 115 20.62 -0.51 -3.09
CA THR A 115 22.08 -0.42 -2.93
C THR A 115 22.72 0.60 -3.89
N GLN A 116 22.12 0.80 -5.06
CA GLN A 116 22.61 1.71 -6.08
C GLN A 116 21.46 2.65 -6.48
N PRO A 117 21.39 3.88 -5.95
CA PRO A 117 20.31 4.81 -6.25
C PRO A 117 20.40 5.30 -7.69
N ASN A 118 20.06 4.45 -8.62
CA ASN A 118 19.87 4.81 -10.01
C ASN A 118 18.49 5.44 -10.18
N LYS A 119 18.42 6.54 -10.90
CA LYS A 119 17.17 7.22 -11.29
C LYS A 119 16.32 6.42 -12.29
N LEU A 120 16.70 5.21 -12.61
CA LEU A 120 15.98 4.33 -13.52
C LEU A 120 14.74 3.76 -12.82
N GLY A 121 13.58 3.97 -13.40
CA GLY A 121 12.32 3.37 -12.92
C GLY A 121 12.34 1.84 -13.01
N ASP A 122 11.43 1.19 -12.30
CA ASP A 122 11.25 -0.25 -12.40
C ASP A 122 10.62 -0.59 -13.75
N PRO A 123 11.14 -1.59 -14.49
CA PRO A 123 10.50 -2.06 -15.73
C PRO A 123 9.09 -2.60 -15.46
N LEU A 124 8.89 -3.19 -14.29
CA LEU A 124 7.64 -3.73 -13.81
C LEU A 124 7.48 -3.32 -12.34
N ARG A 125 6.32 -2.80 -11.98
CA ARG A 125 6.04 -2.40 -10.60
C ARG A 125 6.03 -3.60 -9.67
N HIS A 126 6.56 -3.45 -8.46
CA HIS A 126 6.66 -4.54 -7.49
C HIS A 126 5.29 -5.10 -7.09
N GLU A 127 4.24 -4.27 -7.04
CA GLU A 127 2.88 -4.72 -6.75
C GLU A 127 2.38 -5.69 -7.82
N TRP A 128 2.74 -5.43 -9.07
CA TRP A 128 2.41 -6.33 -10.17
C TRP A 128 3.20 -7.63 -10.10
N VAL A 129 4.48 -7.56 -9.76
CA VAL A 129 5.30 -8.76 -9.50
C VAL A 129 4.71 -9.59 -8.36
N SER A 130 4.25 -8.95 -7.27
CA SER A 130 3.54 -9.65 -6.17
C SER A 130 2.26 -10.36 -6.65
N CYS A 131 1.49 -9.73 -7.54
CA CYS A 131 0.32 -10.38 -8.14
C CYS A 131 0.69 -11.59 -9.01
N LEU A 132 1.80 -11.52 -9.76
CA LEU A 132 2.29 -12.63 -10.59
C LEU A 132 2.82 -13.78 -9.72
N LEU A 133 3.44 -13.46 -8.58
CA LEU A 133 3.81 -14.45 -7.57
C LEU A 133 2.58 -15.16 -6.99
N LEU A 134 1.55 -14.42 -6.62
CA LEU A 134 0.27 -14.99 -6.18
C LEU A 134 -0.33 -15.90 -7.26
N GLN A 135 -0.32 -15.47 -8.52
CA GLN A 135 -0.78 -16.31 -9.63
C GLN A 135 0.04 -17.60 -9.77
N ALA A 136 1.37 -17.52 -9.61
CA ALA A 136 2.23 -18.70 -9.65
C ALA A 136 1.90 -19.69 -8.53
N LEU A 137 1.64 -19.20 -7.30
CA LEU A 137 1.17 -20.03 -6.19
C LEU A 137 -0.14 -20.73 -6.52
N VAL A 138 -1.13 -19.99 -6.99
CA VAL A 138 -2.45 -20.54 -7.33
C VAL A 138 -2.32 -21.60 -8.43
N THR A 139 -1.58 -21.31 -9.49
CA THR A 139 -1.39 -22.22 -10.63
C THR A 139 -0.62 -23.48 -10.24
N GLN A 140 0.36 -23.36 -9.34
CA GLN A 140 1.11 -24.52 -8.86
C GLN A 140 0.25 -25.45 -8.00
N ALA A 141 -0.66 -24.88 -7.21
CA ALA A 141 -1.51 -25.65 -6.30
C ALA A 141 -2.60 -26.45 -7.04
N SER A 142 -3.14 -25.93 -8.13
CA SER A 142 -4.19 -26.58 -8.90
C SER A 142 -4.28 -26.02 -10.33
N ALA A 143 -4.59 -26.93 -11.27
CA ALA A 143 -4.99 -26.55 -12.62
C ALA A 143 -6.41 -25.96 -12.67
N ASP A 144 -7.24 -26.24 -11.66
CA ASP A 144 -8.59 -25.68 -11.52
C ASP A 144 -8.51 -24.28 -10.89
N THR A 145 -8.61 -23.25 -11.72
CA THR A 145 -8.58 -21.85 -11.32
C THR A 145 -9.94 -21.34 -10.83
N ALA A 146 -10.95 -22.18 -10.74
CA ALA A 146 -12.29 -21.80 -10.27
C ALA A 146 -12.43 -21.83 -8.74
N GLN A 147 -11.55 -22.56 -8.04
CA GLN A 147 -11.67 -22.82 -6.61
C GLN A 147 -10.43 -22.38 -5.82
N ASP A 148 -10.67 -21.77 -4.66
CA ASP A 148 -9.62 -21.32 -3.76
C ASP A 148 -9.03 -22.42 -2.87
N ALA A 149 -9.74 -23.54 -2.67
CA ALA A 149 -9.41 -24.56 -1.66
C ALA A 149 -7.98 -25.10 -1.77
N SER A 150 -7.53 -25.45 -2.98
CA SER A 150 -6.23 -26.09 -3.18
C SER A 150 -5.05 -25.20 -2.81
N TRP A 151 -5.05 -23.94 -3.28
CA TRP A 151 -3.94 -23.02 -2.99
C TRP A 151 -3.96 -22.54 -1.53
N LEU A 152 -5.14 -22.38 -0.92
CA LEU A 152 -5.27 -22.07 0.50
C LEU A 152 -4.76 -23.22 1.37
N GLN A 153 -5.04 -24.47 0.99
CA GLN A 153 -4.49 -25.65 1.66
C GLN A 153 -2.96 -25.71 1.54
N CYS A 154 -2.40 -25.44 0.36
CA CYS A 154 -0.96 -25.35 0.17
C CYS A 154 -0.34 -24.23 1.02
N LEU A 155 -1.04 -23.11 1.17
CA LEU A 155 -0.59 -22.00 2.02
C LEU A 155 -0.60 -22.41 3.51
N GLU A 156 -1.66 -23.09 3.96
CA GLU A 156 -1.79 -23.58 5.34
C GLU A 156 -0.72 -24.63 5.70
N THR A 157 -0.44 -25.55 4.80
CA THR A 157 0.53 -26.64 5.02
C THR A 157 1.96 -26.27 4.61
N TRP A 158 2.16 -25.10 4.01
CA TRP A 158 3.42 -24.60 3.47
C TRP A 158 4.11 -25.57 2.50
N GLN A 159 3.30 -26.25 1.68
CA GLN A 159 3.78 -27.25 0.71
C GLN A 159 3.98 -26.62 -0.68
N TRP A 160 5.07 -25.90 -0.83
CA TRP A 160 5.40 -25.26 -2.10
C TRP A 160 6.68 -25.83 -2.71
N ASN A 161 6.69 -25.92 -4.04
CA ASN A 161 7.89 -26.23 -4.79
C ASN A 161 8.47 -24.91 -5.33
N GLU A 162 9.58 -24.45 -4.74
CA GLU A 162 10.21 -23.20 -5.14
C GLU A 162 10.69 -23.21 -6.61
N GLN A 163 11.25 -24.30 -7.09
CA GLN A 163 11.66 -24.43 -8.51
C GLN A 163 10.46 -24.31 -9.45
N GLY A 164 9.33 -24.91 -9.08
CA GLY A 164 8.07 -24.80 -9.83
C GLY A 164 7.54 -23.36 -9.83
N LEU A 165 7.61 -22.65 -8.71
CA LEU A 165 7.23 -21.23 -8.63
C LEU A 165 8.12 -20.38 -9.53
N GLN A 166 9.43 -20.58 -9.48
CA GLN A 166 10.38 -19.84 -10.32
C GLN A 166 10.16 -20.13 -11.81
N ALA A 167 9.88 -21.39 -12.18
CA ALA A 167 9.56 -21.76 -13.54
C ALA A 167 8.26 -21.11 -14.02
N ALA A 168 7.22 -21.07 -13.18
CA ALA A 168 5.95 -20.43 -13.48
C ALA A 168 6.11 -18.91 -13.69
N LEU A 169 6.89 -18.24 -12.86
CA LEU A 169 7.20 -16.82 -13.02
C LEU A 169 7.96 -16.53 -14.30
N THR A 170 8.96 -17.36 -14.63
CA THR A 170 9.75 -17.22 -15.86
C THR A 170 8.86 -17.40 -17.10
N ALA A 171 7.95 -18.36 -17.07
CA ALA A 171 6.97 -18.57 -18.15
C ALA A 171 6.01 -17.36 -18.30
N GLN A 172 5.58 -16.76 -17.20
CA GLN A 172 4.77 -15.55 -17.20
C GLN A 172 5.53 -14.35 -17.81
N ALA A 173 6.81 -14.21 -17.54
CA ALA A 173 7.66 -13.18 -18.12
C ALA A 173 7.68 -13.27 -19.66
N GLN A 174 7.80 -14.47 -20.20
CA GLN A 174 7.78 -14.72 -21.64
C GLN A 174 6.41 -14.44 -22.26
N GLY A 175 5.33 -14.70 -21.54
CA GLY A 175 3.95 -14.45 -21.93
C GLY A 175 3.48 -13.00 -21.80
N LYS A 176 4.39 -12.03 -21.58
CA LYS A 176 4.09 -10.61 -21.31
C LYS A 176 3.28 -10.39 -20.04
N SER A 177 3.50 -11.18 -19.01
CA SER A 177 3.08 -10.94 -17.62
C SER A 177 1.61 -10.56 -17.43
N LYS A 178 0.71 -11.24 -18.14
CA LYS A 178 -0.74 -11.06 -17.94
C LYS A 178 -1.18 -11.88 -16.73
N LEU A 179 -2.09 -11.33 -15.94
CA LEU A 179 -2.83 -12.14 -14.98
C LEU A 179 -3.87 -12.96 -15.76
N ASN A 180 -3.85 -14.27 -15.52
CA ASN A 180 -4.89 -15.18 -16.00
C ASN A 180 -6.08 -15.15 -15.04
N ALA A 181 -7.12 -15.93 -15.31
CA ALA A 181 -8.23 -16.13 -14.39
C ALA A 181 -7.71 -16.67 -13.05
N LEU A 182 -8.11 -16.04 -11.97
CA LEU A 182 -7.81 -16.42 -10.61
C LEU A 182 -9.09 -16.82 -9.89
N PRO A 183 -9.06 -17.72 -8.89
CA PRO A 183 -10.22 -18.01 -8.07
C PRO A 183 -10.61 -16.80 -7.21
N PRO A 184 -11.86 -16.74 -6.70
CA PRO A 184 -12.43 -15.52 -6.11
C PRO A 184 -11.61 -14.86 -5.01
N ALA A 185 -11.08 -15.61 -4.03
CA ALA A 185 -10.28 -15.04 -2.97
C ALA A 185 -8.93 -14.52 -3.48
N ALA A 186 -8.30 -15.25 -4.41
CA ALA A 186 -7.07 -14.79 -5.04
C ALA A 186 -7.28 -13.54 -5.89
N GLN A 187 -8.42 -13.37 -6.55
CA GLN A 187 -8.78 -12.13 -7.26
C GLN A 187 -8.88 -10.95 -6.31
N LEU A 188 -9.54 -11.11 -5.16
CA LEU A 188 -9.64 -10.07 -4.14
C LEU A 188 -8.27 -9.71 -3.56
N LEU A 189 -7.43 -10.71 -3.29
CA LEU A 189 -6.05 -10.48 -2.83
C LEU A 189 -5.23 -9.73 -3.88
N ALA A 190 -5.28 -10.14 -5.13
CA ALA A 190 -4.57 -9.46 -6.22
C ALA A 190 -5.04 -7.99 -6.35
N TRP A 191 -6.34 -7.73 -6.18
CA TRP A 191 -6.86 -6.37 -6.15
C TRP A 191 -6.29 -5.55 -4.99
N LEU A 192 -6.29 -6.08 -3.77
CA LEU A 192 -5.72 -5.42 -2.60
C LEU A 192 -4.22 -5.16 -2.78
N ILE A 193 -3.48 -6.14 -3.30
CA ILE A 193 -2.05 -6.03 -3.59
C ILE A 193 -1.78 -4.93 -4.61
N VAL A 194 -2.47 -4.90 -5.74
CA VAL A 194 -2.19 -3.94 -6.80
C VAL A 194 -2.59 -2.52 -6.43
N SER A 195 -3.59 -2.37 -5.58
CA SER A 195 -4.16 -1.06 -5.22
C SER A 195 -3.54 -0.42 -3.96
N HIS A 196 -2.62 -1.08 -3.25
CA HIS A 196 -2.14 -0.60 -1.95
C HIS A 196 -1.38 0.74 -1.99
N HIS A 197 -0.75 1.09 -3.10
CA HIS A 197 -0.13 2.41 -3.26
C HIS A 197 -1.07 3.47 -3.81
N ARG A 198 -1.98 3.07 -4.69
CA ARG A 198 -3.03 3.94 -5.22
C ARG A 198 -4.13 3.09 -5.85
N LEU A 199 -5.34 3.57 -5.76
CA LEU A 199 -6.43 2.97 -6.52
C LEU A 199 -6.17 3.15 -8.02
N PRO A 200 -6.50 2.13 -8.84
CA PRO A 200 -6.47 2.24 -10.29
C PRO A 200 -7.23 3.47 -10.78
N ASP A 201 -6.60 4.24 -11.62
CA ASP A 201 -7.26 5.37 -12.29
C ASP A 201 -8.05 4.82 -13.48
N LEU A 202 -9.26 4.38 -13.21
CA LEU A 202 -10.16 3.89 -14.24
C LEU A 202 -10.66 5.11 -15.04
N LYS A 203 -9.93 5.42 -16.10
CA LYS A 203 -10.37 6.47 -17.02
C LYS A 203 -11.78 6.16 -17.49
N PRO A 204 -12.71 7.12 -17.39
CA PRO A 204 -14.07 6.95 -17.93
C PRO A 204 -13.98 6.54 -19.41
N VAL A 205 -14.81 5.62 -19.82
CA VAL A 205 -15.05 5.39 -21.26
C VAL A 205 -15.40 6.74 -21.87
N GLN A 206 -14.80 7.12 -22.99
CA GLN A 206 -15.04 8.39 -23.65
C GLN A 206 -16.56 8.63 -23.77
N GLY A 207 -17.03 9.73 -23.19
CA GLY A 207 -18.46 10.10 -23.17
C GLY A 207 -19.22 9.80 -21.87
N ALA A 208 -18.64 9.13 -20.88
CA ALA A 208 -19.30 8.93 -19.60
C ALA A 208 -18.92 10.05 -18.60
N ALA A 209 -19.89 10.53 -17.82
CA ALA A 209 -19.65 11.50 -16.76
C ALA A 209 -18.64 10.94 -15.73
N LYS A 210 -17.78 11.79 -15.20
CA LYS A 210 -16.68 11.42 -14.26
C LYS A 210 -17.09 10.51 -13.09
N HIS A 211 -18.36 10.53 -12.69
CA HIS A 211 -18.89 9.73 -11.58
C HIS A 211 -19.45 8.36 -12.00
N GLN A 212 -19.62 8.09 -13.29
CA GLN A 212 -20.15 6.81 -13.76
C GLN A 212 -19.09 5.68 -13.83
N GLY A 213 -17.79 6.01 -13.78
CA GLY A 213 -16.73 5.03 -13.83
C GLY A 213 -16.76 4.02 -12.66
N TYR A 214 -17.10 4.46 -11.46
CA TYR A 214 -17.23 3.59 -10.28
C TYR A 214 -18.56 2.81 -10.26
N ALA A 215 -19.65 3.39 -10.73
CA ALA A 215 -20.94 2.69 -10.80
C ALA A 215 -20.93 1.55 -11.83
N GLN A 216 -20.18 1.68 -12.91
CA GLN A 216 -19.99 0.62 -13.90
C GLN A 216 -19.07 -0.50 -13.41
N LEU A 217 -18.29 -0.28 -12.34
CA LEU A 217 -17.49 -1.30 -11.70
C LEU A 217 -18.31 -2.22 -10.78
N GLN A 218 -19.51 -1.88 -10.41
CA GLN A 218 -20.35 -2.69 -9.52
C GLN A 218 -20.69 -4.08 -10.11
N CYS A 219 -20.55 -4.25 -11.41
CA CYS A 219 -20.72 -5.52 -12.12
C CYS A 219 -19.47 -5.88 -12.93
N ALA A 220 -18.33 -5.24 -12.67
CA ALA A 220 -17.14 -5.48 -13.46
C ALA A 220 -16.66 -6.90 -13.24
N ASP A 221 -16.55 -7.62 -14.32
CA ASP A 221 -15.72 -8.80 -14.41
C ASP A 221 -14.30 -8.42 -13.94
N LEU A 222 -13.89 -8.97 -12.79
CA LEU A 222 -12.56 -8.72 -12.21
C LEU A 222 -11.45 -9.06 -13.22
N ASN A 223 -11.65 -10.05 -14.09
CA ASN A 223 -10.71 -10.37 -15.16
C ASN A 223 -10.56 -9.21 -16.17
N ALA A 224 -11.66 -8.55 -16.54
CA ALA A 224 -11.60 -7.37 -17.40
C ALA A 224 -10.87 -6.22 -16.71
N LEU A 225 -11.07 -6.05 -15.40
CA LEU A 225 -10.37 -5.08 -14.59
C LEU A 225 -8.86 -5.37 -14.56
N PHE A 226 -8.45 -6.60 -14.24
CA PHE A 226 -7.04 -6.99 -14.25
C PHE A 226 -6.40 -6.89 -15.64
N LYS A 227 -7.12 -7.16 -16.70
CA LYS A 227 -6.65 -6.93 -18.06
C LYS A 227 -6.33 -5.46 -18.32
N ARG A 228 -7.16 -4.54 -17.82
CA ARG A 228 -6.87 -3.09 -17.91
C ARG A 228 -5.70 -2.69 -17.02
N LEU A 229 -5.63 -3.22 -15.80
CA LEU A 229 -4.51 -2.97 -14.90
C LEU A 229 -3.18 -3.43 -15.47
N THR A 230 -3.15 -4.54 -16.20
CA THR A 230 -1.95 -5.00 -16.90
C THR A 230 -1.44 -3.96 -17.89
N GLN A 231 -2.32 -3.25 -18.58
CA GLN A 231 -1.95 -2.19 -19.52
C GLN A 231 -1.38 -0.95 -18.80
N GLU A 232 -1.89 -0.62 -17.61
CA GLU A 232 -1.49 0.58 -16.88
C GLU A 232 -0.28 0.34 -15.96
N TRP A 233 -0.18 -0.85 -15.35
CA TRP A 233 0.84 -1.17 -14.35
C TRP A 233 1.83 -2.24 -14.76
N GLY A 234 1.38 -3.25 -15.48
CA GLY A 234 2.22 -4.38 -15.82
C GLY A 234 3.43 -4.01 -16.68
N TYR A 235 3.30 -2.99 -17.51
CA TYR A 235 4.31 -2.59 -18.50
C TYR A 235 4.71 -1.12 -18.40
N HIS A 236 4.59 -0.55 -17.23
CA HIS A 236 4.74 0.89 -17.00
C HIS A 236 6.02 1.52 -17.56
N ASN A 237 7.10 0.78 -17.67
CA ASN A 237 8.41 1.27 -18.13
C ASN A 237 8.95 0.52 -19.36
N LEU A 238 8.11 -0.21 -20.08
CA LEU A 238 8.48 -0.91 -21.33
C LEU A 238 8.31 -0.03 -22.58
N GLU A 239 8.21 1.29 -22.43
CA GLU A 239 8.16 2.24 -23.52
C GLU A 239 9.49 2.26 -24.29
N GLU A 240 9.43 2.62 -25.57
CA GLU A 240 10.60 2.75 -26.44
C GLU A 240 11.73 3.58 -25.78
N GLY A 241 12.94 3.05 -25.82
CA GLY A 241 14.13 3.70 -25.25
C GLY A 241 14.40 3.42 -23.77
N LYS A 242 13.53 2.71 -23.05
CA LYS A 242 13.81 2.30 -21.65
C LYS A 242 14.41 0.89 -21.61
N PRO A 243 15.25 0.56 -20.58
CA PRO A 243 16.06 -0.65 -20.62
C PRO A 243 15.21 -1.92 -20.47
N GLN A 244 14.72 -2.44 -21.58
CA GLN A 244 14.07 -3.75 -21.66
C GLN A 244 14.97 -4.89 -21.14
N ALA A 245 16.29 -4.69 -21.20
CA ALA A 245 17.28 -5.63 -20.65
C ALA A 245 17.10 -5.93 -19.16
N ARG A 246 16.49 -5.03 -18.38
CA ARG A 246 16.22 -5.22 -16.96
C ARG A 246 14.92 -5.99 -16.67
N PHE A 247 14.08 -6.21 -17.66
CA PHE A 247 12.80 -6.86 -17.47
C PHE A 247 12.91 -8.30 -16.94
N PRO A 248 13.81 -9.16 -17.45
CA PRO A 248 14.00 -10.50 -16.90
C PRO A 248 14.41 -10.51 -15.43
N GLN A 249 15.15 -9.50 -14.98
CA GLN A 249 15.59 -9.36 -13.57
C GLN A 249 14.43 -9.08 -12.61
N CYS A 250 13.28 -8.60 -13.09
CA CYS A 250 12.06 -8.49 -12.27
C CYS A 250 11.55 -9.85 -11.80
N PHE A 251 11.99 -10.94 -12.43
CA PHE A 251 11.62 -12.32 -12.11
C PHE A 251 12.79 -13.12 -11.52
N ALA A 252 13.89 -12.47 -11.21
CA ALA A 252 15.04 -13.07 -10.54
C ALA A 252 15.01 -12.72 -9.04
N PHE A 253 15.14 -13.74 -8.19
CA PHE A 253 15.10 -13.63 -6.73
C PHE A 253 16.37 -14.28 -6.18
N GLU A 254 17.39 -13.47 -5.87
CA GLU A 254 18.73 -13.94 -5.49
C GLU A 254 18.73 -14.71 -4.17
N GLN A 255 17.78 -14.38 -3.26
CA GLN A 255 17.66 -15.04 -1.95
C GLN A 255 16.59 -16.15 -1.95
N GLY A 256 16.07 -16.52 -3.12
CA GLY A 256 14.94 -17.43 -3.27
C GLY A 256 13.59 -16.73 -3.13
N LEU A 257 12.52 -17.44 -3.49
CA LEU A 257 11.13 -16.96 -3.41
C LEU A 257 10.51 -17.23 -2.05
N LEU A 258 10.87 -18.37 -1.45
CA LEU A 258 10.34 -18.83 -0.19
C LEU A 258 11.48 -18.81 0.84
N SER A 259 11.52 -17.76 1.64
CA SER A 259 12.51 -17.67 2.70
C SER A 259 12.24 -18.74 3.76
N THR A 260 13.29 -19.49 4.09
CA THR A 260 13.28 -20.40 5.25
C THR A 260 13.66 -19.71 6.56
N SER A 261 14.05 -18.44 6.50
CA SER A 261 14.44 -17.65 7.67
C SER A 261 13.23 -17.05 8.38
N GLU A 262 13.35 -16.90 9.70
CA GLU A 262 12.45 -16.03 10.47
C GLU A 262 12.40 -14.64 9.80
N PRO A 263 11.24 -13.98 9.62
CA PRO A 263 9.97 -14.18 10.34
C PRO A 263 8.88 -14.94 9.54
N TRP A 264 9.24 -15.73 8.53
CA TRP A 264 8.28 -16.38 7.62
C TRP A 264 7.82 -17.78 8.09
N LYS A 265 8.27 -18.22 9.25
CA LYS A 265 7.83 -19.47 9.89
C LYS A 265 6.69 -19.26 10.88
#